data_67cbb25cef92f826e078a8cdf4953778
#
_entry.id   67cbb25cef92f826e078a8cdf4953778
#
_cell.length_a   1.000
_cell.length_b   1.000
_cell.length_c   1.000
_cell.angle_alpha   90.00
_cell.angle_beta   90.00
_cell.angle_gamma   90.00
#
_symmetry.space_group_name_H-M   'P 1'
#
loop_
_entity.id
_entity.type
_entity.pdbx_description
1 polymer ?
#
loop_
_entity_poly.entity_id
_entity_poly.type
_entity_poly.pdbx_seq_one_letter_code
_entity_poly.pdbx_strand_id
1 'polypeptide(L)'
;MTSSSAHVIKTRLPNPPPPVDVLLRSIHAAVDEIKAKDVVEIDVRGKTSVCDYMVIVSGTSTRHVKSIADEVVKKAKQLDCQPLGVEGEREAEWVLVDLGDVVVHAMLPRVREFYALERLWTVGDQPPGDDFEVADDERS
;
A
#
# COMPACT_ATOMS: atom_id res chain seq x y z
N MET A 1 28.35 23.86 10.65
CA MET A 1 27.88 23.68 10.84
C MET A 1 27.49 23.56 10.85
N THR A 2 27.44 23.50 10.59
CA THR A 2 26.96 23.31 10.67
C THR A 2 26.57 23.27 10.19
N SER A 3 26.45 23.46 9.73
CA SER A 3 26.07 23.36 9.30
C SER A 3 26.02 23.34 8.53
N SER A 4 25.99 23.88 8.33
CA SER A 4 25.93 23.84 7.39
C SER A 4 26.39 23.14 6.63
N SER A 5 26.81 23.25 6.22
CA SER A 5 27.17 22.33 5.32
C SER A 5 26.76 21.04 5.68
N ALA A 6 26.44 20.85 6.72
CA ALA A 6 26.00 19.60 7.18
C ALA A 6 24.72 19.17 6.52
N HIS A 7 23.95 20.09 6.09
CA HIS A 7 22.72 19.62 5.54
C HIS A 7 22.86 18.96 4.22
N VAL A 8 23.95 19.17 3.58
CA VAL A 8 24.17 18.43 2.36
C VAL A 8 24.30 16.96 2.66
N ILE A 9 24.89 16.64 3.76
CA ILE A 9 25.04 15.26 4.12
C ILE A 9 23.72 14.59 4.30
N LYS A 10 22.79 15.29 4.91
CA LYS A 10 21.48 14.71 5.10
C LYS A 10 20.83 14.36 3.80
N THR A 11 20.98 15.22 2.82
CA THR A 11 20.28 14.95 1.59
C THR A 11 20.90 13.80 0.85
N ARG A 12 22.17 13.54 1.08
CA ARG A 12 22.82 12.50 0.37
C ARG A 12 22.51 11.14 0.93
N LEU A 13 22.36 11.05 2.21
CA LEU A 13 22.19 9.78 2.87
C LEU A 13 20.91 9.78 3.64
N PRO A 14 19.83 9.42 2.98
CA PRO A 14 18.56 9.34 3.70
C PRO A 14 18.68 8.29 4.79
N ASN A 15 17.88 8.44 5.79
CA ASN A 15 17.82 7.45 6.84
C ASN A 15 17.43 6.13 6.25
N PRO A 16 17.93 5.05 6.79
CA PRO A 16 17.49 3.74 6.31
C PRO A 16 15.99 3.60 6.56
N PRO A 17 15.32 2.85 5.73
CA PRO A 17 13.88 2.66 5.94
C PRO A 17 13.64 1.93 7.24
N PRO A 18 12.48 2.12 7.84
CA PRO A 18 12.16 1.38 9.06
C PRO A 18 12.08 -0.11 8.76
N PRO A 19 12.32 -0.96 9.75
CA PRO A 19 12.11 -2.38 9.54
C PRO A 19 10.68 -2.64 9.09
N VAL A 20 10.51 -3.64 8.24
CA VAL A 20 9.21 -3.91 7.65
C VAL A 20 8.15 -4.17 8.71
N ASP A 21 8.51 -4.91 9.77
CA ASP A 21 7.53 -5.21 10.80
C ASP A 21 7.09 -3.96 11.55
N VAL A 22 7.99 -3.01 11.72
CA VAL A 22 7.63 -1.74 12.37
C VAL A 22 6.70 -0.96 11.46
N LEU A 23 7.01 -0.95 10.17
CA LEU A 23 6.17 -0.24 9.21
C LEU A 23 4.79 -0.87 9.14
N LEU A 24 4.71 -2.20 9.12
CA LEU A 24 3.43 -2.89 9.08
C LEU A 24 2.59 -2.56 10.31
N ARG A 25 3.20 -2.57 11.48
CA ARG A 25 2.46 -2.24 12.70
C ARG A 25 1.93 -0.82 12.66
N SER A 26 2.71 0.08 12.10
CA SER A 26 2.28 1.47 11.99
C SER A 26 1.13 1.61 11.02
N ILE A 27 1.17 0.86 9.91
CA ILE A 27 0.10 0.87 8.93
C ILE A 27 -1.19 0.32 9.54
N HIS A 28 -1.07 -0.78 10.28
CA HIS A 28 -2.25 -1.37 10.93
C HIS A 28 -2.84 -0.41 11.96
N ALA A 29 -1.98 0.29 12.69
CA ALA A 29 -2.47 1.28 13.64
C ALA A 29 -3.20 2.41 12.92
N ALA A 30 -2.66 2.83 11.78
CA ALA A 30 -3.27 3.91 11.03
C ALA A 30 -4.66 3.54 10.53
N VAL A 31 -4.78 2.36 9.92
CA VAL A 31 -6.06 1.96 9.34
C VAL A 31 -7.08 1.67 10.43
N ASP A 32 -6.61 1.18 11.58
CA ASP A 32 -7.51 0.94 12.69
C ASP A 32 -8.03 2.25 13.27
N GLU A 33 -7.17 3.24 13.35
CA GLU A 33 -7.55 4.54 13.88
C GLU A 33 -8.65 5.19 13.07
N ILE A 34 -8.63 4.99 11.76
CA ILE A 34 -9.60 5.55 10.84
C ILE A 34 -10.75 4.57 10.61
N LYS A 35 -10.71 3.43 11.28
CA LYS A 35 -11.78 2.44 11.23
C LYS A 35 -11.98 1.87 9.85
N ALA A 36 -10.88 1.57 9.17
CA ALA A 36 -10.95 0.88 7.89
C ALA A 36 -11.57 -0.50 8.09
N LYS A 37 -12.20 -1.00 7.02
CA LYS A 37 -12.88 -2.27 7.08
C LYS A 37 -12.09 -3.34 6.33
N ASP A 38 -12.29 -4.58 6.72
CA ASP A 38 -11.79 -5.75 5.99
C ASP A 38 -10.31 -5.63 5.65
N VAL A 39 -9.51 -5.43 6.67
CA VAL A 39 -8.06 -5.27 6.52
C VAL A 39 -7.42 -6.62 6.24
N VAL A 40 -6.69 -6.71 5.13
CA VAL A 40 -6.00 -7.94 4.76
C VAL A 40 -4.55 -7.61 4.50
N GLU A 41 -3.64 -8.34 5.13
CA GLU A 41 -2.22 -8.20 4.89
C GLU A 41 -1.75 -9.44 4.13
N ILE A 42 -1.07 -9.25 3.03
CA ILE A 42 -0.63 -10.35 2.18
C ILE A 42 0.87 -10.31 2.05
N ASP A 43 1.52 -11.43 2.33
CA ASP A 43 2.94 -11.59 2.15
C ASP A 43 3.16 -11.94 0.68
N VAL A 44 3.77 -11.04 -0.07
CA VAL A 44 4.00 -11.25 -1.48
C VAL A 44 5.49 -11.43 -1.78
N ARG A 45 6.29 -11.70 -0.77
CA ARG A 45 7.71 -11.97 -0.96
C ARG A 45 7.84 -13.22 -1.81
N GLY A 46 8.71 -13.13 -2.80
CA GLY A 46 8.89 -14.26 -3.71
C GLY A 46 7.85 -14.34 -4.80
N LYS A 47 6.79 -13.53 -4.74
CA LYS A 47 5.77 -13.52 -5.78
C LYS A 47 5.89 -12.30 -6.66
N THR A 48 6.50 -11.25 -6.15
CA THR A 48 6.76 -10.05 -6.92
C THR A 48 8.02 -9.42 -6.38
N SER A 49 8.70 -8.66 -7.22
CA SER A 49 9.87 -7.90 -6.79
C SER A 49 9.51 -6.46 -6.43
N VAL A 50 8.23 -6.10 -6.53
CA VAL A 50 7.82 -4.72 -6.32
C VAL A 50 7.75 -4.36 -4.85
N CYS A 51 7.28 -5.28 -4.02
CA CYS A 51 7.19 -5.02 -2.60
C CYS A 51 7.20 -6.36 -1.86
N ASP A 52 7.31 -6.28 -0.54
CA ASP A 52 7.32 -7.47 0.29
C ASP A 52 5.94 -7.81 0.81
N TYR A 53 5.14 -6.80 1.08
CA TYR A 53 3.81 -6.99 1.65
C TYR A 53 2.82 -6.06 1.00
N MET A 54 1.59 -6.49 0.94
CA MET A 54 0.51 -5.68 0.43
C MET A 54 -0.57 -5.64 1.49
N VAL A 55 -1.11 -4.46 1.75
CA VAL A 55 -2.20 -4.31 2.72
C VAL A 55 -3.38 -3.76 1.97
N ILE A 56 -4.51 -4.44 2.04
CA ILE A 56 -5.71 -4.04 1.33
C ILE A 56 -6.80 -3.78 2.35
N VAL A 57 -7.42 -2.63 2.27
CA VAL A 57 -8.47 -2.25 3.21
C VAL A 57 -9.62 -1.61 2.46
N SER A 58 -10.77 -1.57 3.09
CA SER A 58 -11.95 -0.93 2.51
C SER A 58 -12.32 0.30 3.30
N GLY A 59 -12.76 1.32 2.58
CA GLY A 59 -13.35 2.50 3.18
C GLY A 59 -14.82 2.56 2.79
N THR A 60 -15.63 3.19 3.61
CA THR A 60 -17.08 3.21 3.38
C THR A 60 -17.52 4.28 2.39
N SER A 61 -16.64 5.22 2.11
CA SER A 61 -16.93 6.29 1.16
C SER A 61 -15.63 6.76 0.56
N THR A 62 -15.70 7.57 -0.49
CA THR A 62 -14.49 8.10 -1.08
C THR A 62 -13.74 8.98 -0.08
N ARG A 63 -14.46 9.72 0.73
CA ARG A 63 -13.82 10.53 1.76
C ARG A 63 -13.10 9.63 2.76
N HIS A 64 -13.71 8.52 3.13
CA HIS A 64 -13.10 7.59 4.07
C HIS A 64 -11.85 6.96 3.47
N VAL A 65 -11.94 6.55 2.20
CA VAL A 65 -10.79 5.98 1.51
C VAL A 65 -9.63 6.97 1.51
N LYS A 66 -9.91 8.22 1.21
CA LYS A 66 -8.86 9.24 1.20
C LYS A 66 -8.30 9.45 2.59
N SER A 67 -9.14 9.47 3.61
CA SER A 67 -8.67 9.65 4.98
C SER A 67 -7.79 8.50 5.41
N ILE A 68 -8.12 7.29 5.00
CA ILE A 68 -7.28 6.13 5.32
C ILE A 68 -5.91 6.32 4.71
N ALA A 69 -5.86 6.69 3.43
CA ALA A 69 -4.59 6.87 2.76
C ALA A 69 -3.78 7.99 3.43
N ASP A 70 -4.44 9.09 3.78
CA ASP A 70 -3.75 10.21 4.42
C ASP A 70 -3.17 9.78 5.77
N GLU A 71 -3.90 8.98 6.51
CA GLU A 71 -3.40 8.55 7.82
C GLU A 71 -2.21 7.60 7.67
N VAL A 72 -2.27 6.72 6.67
CA VAL A 72 -1.15 5.83 6.40
C VAL A 72 0.10 6.64 6.06
N VAL A 73 -0.06 7.65 5.21
CA VAL A 73 1.07 8.50 4.82
C VAL A 73 1.62 9.23 6.05
N LYS A 74 0.74 9.74 6.88
CA LYS A 74 1.16 10.47 8.07
C LYS A 74 1.97 9.58 9.00
N LYS A 75 1.50 8.36 9.25
CA LYS A 75 2.22 7.45 10.13
C LYS A 75 3.55 7.04 9.54
N ALA A 76 3.58 6.82 8.23
CA ALA A 76 4.84 6.45 7.59
C ALA A 76 5.85 7.56 7.70
N LYS A 77 5.42 8.81 7.51
CA LYS A 77 6.35 9.93 7.63
C LYS A 77 6.88 10.08 9.05
N GLN A 78 6.10 9.70 10.03
CA GLN A 78 6.57 9.73 11.41
C GLN A 78 7.69 8.74 11.65
N LEU A 79 7.80 7.74 10.78
CA LEU A 79 8.89 6.78 10.82
C LEU A 79 9.99 7.13 9.82
N ASP A 80 9.97 8.35 9.31
CA ASP A 80 10.92 8.77 8.27
C ASP A 80 10.80 7.94 7.01
N CYS A 81 9.61 7.47 6.71
CA CYS A 81 9.36 6.70 5.50
C CYS A 81 8.51 7.55 4.58
N GLN A 82 9.15 8.16 3.59
CA GLN A 82 8.42 8.95 2.63
C GLN A 82 7.81 8.04 1.59
N PRO A 83 6.54 8.23 1.24
CA PRO A 83 5.94 7.42 0.20
C PRO A 83 6.69 7.63 -1.11
N LEU A 84 6.86 6.54 -1.84
CA LEU A 84 7.42 6.62 -3.18
C LEU A 84 6.39 7.14 -4.16
N GLY A 85 5.13 6.98 -3.85
CA GLY A 85 4.07 7.51 -4.67
C GLY A 85 2.72 7.30 -4.01
N VAL A 86 1.77 8.13 -4.36
CA VAL A 86 0.39 7.99 -3.93
C VAL A 86 -0.45 8.24 -5.17
N GLU A 87 -1.32 7.28 -5.49
CA GLU A 87 -2.10 7.36 -6.72
C GLU A 87 -3.56 7.17 -6.43
N GLY A 88 -4.40 7.79 -7.25
CA GLY A 88 -5.84 7.61 -7.15
C GLY A 88 -6.53 8.55 -6.20
N GLU A 89 -5.81 9.52 -5.63
CA GLU A 89 -6.39 10.40 -4.62
C GLU A 89 -7.54 11.22 -5.13
N ARG A 90 -7.55 11.52 -6.41
CA ARG A 90 -8.53 12.43 -6.94
C ARG A 90 -9.93 11.85 -6.89
N GLU A 91 -10.12 10.66 -7.41
CA GLU A 91 -11.41 10.00 -7.35
C GLU A 91 -11.61 9.31 -6.02
N ALA A 92 -10.53 8.87 -5.42
CA ALA A 92 -10.53 8.24 -4.11
C ALA A 92 -11.44 7.02 -4.01
N GLU A 93 -11.61 6.31 -5.12
CA GLU A 93 -12.30 5.03 -5.09
C GLU A 93 -11.31 3.90 -4.84
N TRP A 94 -10.06 4.14 -5.20
CA TRP A 94 -8.98 3.20 -5.02
C TRP A 94 -7.71 4.04 -4.91
N VAL A 95 -7.19 4.18 -3.71
CA VAL A 95 -5.97 4.94 -3.49
C VAL A 95 -4.86 3.98 -3.13
N LEU A 96 -3.76 4.09 -3.84
CA LEU A 96 -2.58 3.26 -3.60
C LEU A 96 -1.52 4.11 -2.94
N VAL A 97 -0.95 3.61 -1.86
CA VAL A 97 0.16 4.27 -1.19
C VAL A 97 1.35 3.33 -1.25
N ASP A 98 2.38 3.75 -1.98
CA ASP A 98 3.57 2.92 -2.18
C ASP A 98 4.64 3.35 -1.17
N LEU A 99 4.92 2.49 -0.23
CA LEU A 99 5.92 2.77 0.80
C LEU A 99 7.21 1.97 0.60
N GLY A 100 7.34 1.37 -0.57
CA GLY A 100 8.55 0.61 -0.90
C GLY A 100 8.38 -0.85 -0.55
N ASP A 101 8.63 -1.21 0.67
CA ASP A 101 8.49 -2.60 1.08
C ASP A 101 7.03 -3.00 1.25
N VAL A 102 6.16 -2.04 1.46
CA VAL A 102 4.75 -2.30 1.66
C VAL A 102 3.95 -1.37 0.76
N VAL A 103 2.96 -1.91 0.09
CA VAL A 103 2.03 -1.12 -0.72
C VAL A 103 0.66 -1.27 -0.10
N VAL A 104 0.01 -0.15 0.15
CA VAL A 104 -1.31 -0.14 0.76
C VAL A 104 -2.35 0.23 -0.28
N HIS A 105 -3.41 -0.54 -0.36
CA HIS A 105 -4.54 -0.29 -1.25
C HIS A 105 -5.76 0.00 -0.40
N ALA A 106 -6.28 1.20 -0.49
CA ALA A 106 -7.52 1.57 0.19
C ALA A 106 -8.58 1.71 -0.88
N MET A 107 -9.67 0.97 -0.77
CA MET A 107 -10.66 0.89 -1.82
C MET A 107 -12.07 0.91 -1.29
N LEU A 108 -12.99 1.38 -2.13
CA LEU A 108 -14.40 1.15 -1.83
C LEU A 108 -14.70 -0.34 -1.99
N PRO A 109 -15.63 -0.88 -1.21
CA PRO A 109 -15.91 -2.31 -1.29
C PRO A 109 -16.27 -2.80 -2.69
N ARG A 110 -17.06 -2.03 -3.45
CA ARG A 110 -17.44 -2.47 -4.78
C ARG A 110 -16.26 -2.54 -5.73
N VAL A 111 -15.29 -1.63 -5.55
CA VAL A 111 -14.10 -1.63 -6.39
C VAL A 111 -13.24 -2.83 -6.04
N ARG A 112 -13.11 -3.07 -4.74
CA ARG A 112 -12.30 -4.18 -4.26
C ARG A 112 -12.88 -5.50 -4.76
N GLU A 113 -14.18 -5.64 -4.72
CA GLU A 113 -14.82 -6.85 -5.17
C GLU A 113 -14.68 -7.02 -6.69
N PHE A 114 -14.87 -5.93 -7.43
CA PHE A 114 -14.80 -5.99 -8.87
C PHE A 114 -13.42 -6.43 -9.36
N TYR A 115 -12.37 -5.86 -8.80
CA TYR A 115 -11.02 -6.19 -9.25
C TYR A 115 -10.46 -7.41 -8.56
N ALA A 116 -10.96 -7.74 -7.37
CA ALA A 116 -10.53 -8.93 -6.64
C ALA A 116 -9.01 -8.99 -6.53
N LEU A 117 -8.38 -7.85 -6.29
CA LEU A 117 -6.94 -7.74 -6.29
C LEU A 117 -6.27 -8.73 -5.35
N GLU A 118 -6.83 -8.87 -4.16
CA GLU A 118 -6.20 -9.73 -3.16
C GLU A 118 -6.16 -11.18 -3.58
N ARG A 119 -7.04 -11.61 -4.47
CA ARG A 119 -7.02 -12.99 -4.91
C ARG A 119 -5.82 -13.31 -5.77
N LEU A 120 -5.25 -12.31 -6.40
CA LEU A 120 -4.10 -12.54 -7.24
C LEU A 120 -2.92 -13.07 -6.43
N TRP A 121 -2.90 -12.75 -5.14
CA TRP A 121 -1.77 -13.09 -4.31
C TRP A 121 -2.06 -14.16 -3.28
N THR A 122 -3.34 -14.46 -3.04
CA THR A 122 -3.71 -15.41 -2.01
C THR A 122 -4.13 -16.75 -2.55
N VAL A 123 -4.33 -16.86 -3.87
CA VAL A 123 -4.78 -18.10 -4.46
C VAL A 123 -3.58 -18.88 -4.95
N GLY A 124 -3.03 -19.67 -4.07
CA GLY A 124 -1.93 -20.52 -4.43
C GLY A 124 -0.82 -19.78 -5.09
N ASP A 125 -0.14 -20.46 -5.96
CA ASP A 125 1.01 -19.91 -6.63
C ASP A 125 0.76 -19.59 -8.07
N GLN A 126 -0.46 -19.46 -8.45
CA GLN A 126 -0.81 -19.18 -9.82
C GLN A 126 -0.32 -17.83 -10.24
N PRO A 127 0.39 -17.70 -11.33
CA PRO A 127 0.75 -16.40 -11.84
C PRO A 127 -0.51 -15.68 -12.27
N PRO A 128 -0.63 -14.41 -11.95
CA PRO A 128 -1.84 -13.68 -12.30
C PRO A 128 -2.15 -13.71 -13.78
N GLY A 129 -1.14 -13.71 -14.60
CA GLY A 129 -1.39 -13.67 -16.02
C GLY A 129 -2.10 -14.87 -16.56
N ASP A 130 -1.85 -16.01 -15.96
CA ASP A 130 -2.50 -17.22 -16.43
C ASP A 130 -3.99 -17.14 -16.29
N ASP A 131 -4.43 -16.64 -15.17
CA ASP A 131 -5.85 -16.55 -14.94
C ASP A 131 -6.50 -15.58 -15.88
N PHE A 132 -5.87 -14.49 -16.12
CA PHE A 132 -6.45 -13.49 -16.97
C PHE A 132 -6.63 -13.99 -18.37
N GLU A 133 -5.68 -14.70 -18.85
CA GLU A 133 -5.79 -15.15 -20.18
C GLU A 133 -6.90 -16.07 -20.38
N VAL A 134 -7.09 -16.92 -19.43
CA VAL A 134 -8.18 -17.85 -19.55
C VAL A 134 -9.47 -17.16 -19.50
N ALA A 135 -9.56 -16.25 -18.63
CA ALA A 135 -10.82 -15.62 -18.42
C ALA A 135 -11.23 -14.83 -19.58
N ASP A 136 -10.33 -14.32 -20.22
CA ASP A 136 -10.69 -13.56 -21.24
C ASP A 136 -11.00 -14.13 -22.40
N ASP A 137 -10.57 -14.80 -22.63
CA ASP A 137 -10.83 -15.15 -23.73
C ASP A 137 -11.84 -15.78 -23.98
N GLU A 138 -11.84 -15.97 -23.66
CA GLU A 138 -12.69 -16.40 -23.73
C GLU A 138 -13.45 -16.15 -23.64
N ARG A 139 -13.27 -15.88 -23.39
CA ARG A 139 -13.89 -15.58 -23.08
C ARG A 139 -14.30 -15.00 -23.33
N SER A 140 -13.98 -14.68 -23.59
CA SER A 140 -14.18 -14.12 -23.77
C SER A 140 -14.67 -13.92 -23.66
#